data_644e2d889a55945657cc5d2ae1396965
#
_entry.id   644e2d889a55945657cc5d2ae1396965
#
_cell.length_a   1.000
_cell.length_b   1.000
_cell.length_c   1.000
_cell.angle_alpha   90.00
_cell.angle_beta   90.00
_cell.angle_gamma   90.00
#
_symmetry.space_group_name_H-M   'P 1'
#
loop_
_entity.id
_entity.type
_entity.pdbx_description
1 polymer ?
#
loop_
_entity_poly.entity_id
_entity_poly.type
_entity_poly.pdbx_seq_one_letter_code
_entity_poly.pdbx_strand_id
1 'polypeptide(L)'
;MKLDKVFEEKVYAGVLGKIIGVYLGRPFEGWNHKRIMDELGPINYYVNDKLNKPLCVTDDDITGTFAFLRALRDFNYDKNITAKQIGQTWLNNLIEDRTVLWWGGKGHSTEDTAYQNLKQGIHAPDSGSIKVNGKVIAEQIGAQIF
;
A
#
# COMPACT_ATOMS: atom_id res chain seq x y z
N MET A 1 -27.99 7.84 -5.41
CA MET A 1 -27.43 7.48 -6.74
C MET A 1 -27.30 5.97 -6.78
N LYS A 2 -28.00 5.27 -7.69
CA LYS A 2 -27.75 3.85 -7.91
C LYS A 2 -26.43 3.73 -8.65
N LEU A 3 -25.48 3.03 -8.09
CA LEU A 3 -24.26 2.69 -8.81
C LEU A 3 -24.60 1.81 -10.01
N ASP A 4 -23.95 2.05 -11.13
CA ASP A 4 -24.03 1.17 -12.29
C ASP A 4 -23.44 -0.19 -11.93
N LYS A 5 -24.16 -1.27 -12.26
CA LYS A 5 -23.70 -2.63 -11.99
C LYS A 5 -22.35 -2.94 -12.63
N VAL A 6 -22.09 -2.40 -13.81
CA VAL A 6 -20.79 -2.52 -14.49
C VAL A 6 -19.67 -1.86 -13.67
N PHE A 7 -19.94 -0.73 -13.02
CA PHE A 7 -18.97 -0.08 -12.15
C PHE A 7 -18.69 -0.91 -10.90
N GLU A 8 -19.72 -1.47 -10.27
CA GLU A 8 -19.57 -2.36 -9.11
C GLU A 8 -18.71 -3.58 -9.45
N GLU A 9 -18.98 -4.23 -10.60
CA GLU A 9 -18.18 -5.37 -11.08
C GLU A 9 -16.73 -5.01 -11.36
N LYS A 10 -16.45 -3.83 -11.91
CA LYS A 10 -15.08 -3.34 -12.13
C LYS A 10 -14.35 -3.07 -10.82
N VAL A 11 -15.01 -2.45 -9.84
CA VAL A 11 -14.42 -2.22 -8.51
C VAL A 11 -14.10 -3.55 -7.83
N TYR A 12 -15.04 -4.49 -7.85
CA TYR A 12 -14.83 -5.83 -7.32
C TYR A 12 -13.64 -6.54 -7.98
N ALA A 13 -13.59 -6.52 -9.31
CA ALA A 13 -12.51 -7.13 -10.06
C ALA A 13 -11.15 -6.47 -9.76
N GLY A 14 -11.12 -5.14 -9.61
CA GLY A 14 -9.92 -4.40 -9.25
C GLY A 14 -9.39 -4.75 -7.86
N VAL A 15 -10.27 -4.79 -6.86
CA VAL A 15 -9.92 -5.19 -5.49
C VAL A 15 -9.44 -6.64 -5.45
N LEU A 16 -10.17 -7.55 -6.10
CA LEU A 16 -9.78 -8.96 -6.16
C LEU A 16 -8.44 -9.15 -6.87
N GLY A 17 -8.23 -8.45 -8.00
CA GLY A 17 -6.99 -8.49 -8.74
C GLY A 17 -5.79 -8.00 -7.92
N LYS A 18 -5.98 -6.93 -7.13
CA LYS A 18 -4.95 -6.45 -6.21
C LYS A 18 -4.59 -7.51 -5.16
N ILE A 19 -5.57 -8.09 -4.50
CA ILE A 19 -5.36 -9.14 -3.48
C ILE A 19 -4.64 -10.35 -4.07
N ILE A 20 -5.08 -10.82 -5.25
CA ILE A 20 -4.43 -11.93 -5.96
C ILE A 20 -2.99 -11.58 -6.29
N GLY A 21 -2.73 -10.39 -6.82
CA GLY A 21 -1.40 -9.95 -7.22
C GLY A 21 -0.42 -9.88 -6.05
N VAL A 22 -0.87 -9.31 -4.92
CA VAL A 22 -0.08 -9.22 -3.70
C VAL A 22 0.33 -10.63 -3.22
N TYR A 23 -0.63 -11.52 -3.02
CA TYR A 23 -0.33 -12.87 -2.53
C TYR A 23 0.43 -13.74 -3.53
N LEU A 24 0.28 -13.48 -4.83
CA LEU A 24 1.06 -14.15 -5.87
C LEU A 24 2.53 -13.74 -5.81
N GLY A 25 2.82 -12.45 -5.64
CA GLY A 25 4.17 -11.89 -5.64
C GLY A 25 4.91 -12.00 -4.30
N ARG A 26 4.18 -11.93 -3.20
CA ARG A 26 4.74 -11.87 -1.83
C ARG A 26 5.79 -12.93 -1.49
N PRO A 27 5.68 -14.21 -1.90
CA PRO A 27 6.63 -15.24 -1.50
C PRO A 27 8.07 -15.00 -1.98
N PHE A 28 8.24 -14.29 -3.08
CA PHE A 28 9.56 -14.01 -3.69
C PHE A 28 9.83 -12.49 -3.86
N GLU A 29 9.14 -11.67 -3.09
CA GLU A 29 9.42 -10.24 -3.01
C GLU A 29 10.91 -9.97 -2.75
N GLY A 30 11.48 -8.99 -3.45
CA GLY A 30 12.89 -8.65 -3.41
C GLY A 30 13.82 -9.57 -4.22
N TRP A 31 13.30 -10.64 -4.83
CA TRP A 31 14.10 -11.47 -5.72
C TRP A 31 14.28 -10.83 -7.10
N ASN A 32 15.46 -10.95 -7.68
CA ASN A 32 15.65 -10.55 -9.06
C ASN A 32 15.03 -11.59 -10.02
N HIS A 33 14.74 -11.17 -11.24
CA HIS A 33 14.11 -12.01 -12.26
C HIS A 33 14.88 -13.30 -12.51
N LYS A 34 16.23 -13.24 -12.58
CA LYS A 34 17.06 -14.44 -12.82
C LYS A 34 16.83 -15.50 -11.76
N ARG A 35 16.85 -15.10 -10.48
CA ARG A 35 16.61 -16.01 -9.38
C ARG A 35 15.22 -16.63 -9.43
N ILE A 36 14.18 -15.83 -9.74
CA ILE A 36 12.82 -16.35 -9.88
C ILE A 36 12.77 -17.42 -10.96
N MET A 37 13.35 -17.15 -12.13
CA MET A 37 13.35 -18.09 -13.24
C MET A 37 14.16 -19.36 -12.95
N ASP A 38 15.29 -19.24 -12.28
CA ASP A 38 16.17 -20.36 -11.96
C ASP A 38 15.55 -21.29 -10.89
N GLU A 39 14.91 -20.73 -9.86
CA GLU A 39 14.39 -21.49 -8.72
C GLU A 39 12.92 -21.91 -8.89
N LEU A 40 12.10 -21.09 -9.52
CA LEU A 40 10.64 -21.27 -9.58
C LEU A 40 10.11 -21.47 -11.01
N GLY A 41 10.82 -20.96 -12.01
CA GLY A 41 10.34 -20.90 -13.39
C GLY A 41 9.29 -19.80 -13.61
N PRO A 42 8.53 -19.85 -14.72
CA PRO A 42 7.44 -18.91 -14.99
C PRO A 42 6.37 -19.02 -13.91
N ILE A 43 6.01 -17.87 -13.32
CA ILE A 43 4.99 -17.79 -12.27
C ILE A 43 3.62 -17.60 -12.90
N ASN A 44 2.79 -18.62 -12.83
CA ASN A 44 1.39 -18.63 -13.31
C ASN A 44 0.39 -19.06 -12.25
N TYR A 45 0.87 -19.42 -11.04
CA TYR A 45 0.05 -19.77 -9.89
C TYR A 45 0.85 -19.57 -8.60
N TYR A 46 0.20 -19.71 -7.46
CA TYR A 46 0.83 -19.56 -6.14
C TYR A 46 1.95 -20.58 -5.93
N VAL A 47 3.09 -20.11 -5.44
CA VAL A 47 4.31 -20.93 -5.20
C VAL A 47 4.63 -21.07 -3.72
N ASN A 48 3.72 -20.68 -2.86
CA ASN A 48 3.88 -20.66 -1.41
C ASN A 48 4.31 -22.02 -0.85
N ASP A 49 3.69 -23.11 -1.30
CA ASP A 49 4.02 -24.47 -0.86
C ASP A 49 5.45 -24.85 -1.22
N LYS A 50 5.92 -24.46 -2.42
CA LYS A 50 7.31 -24.72 -2.84
C LYS A 50 8.33 -24.02 -1.97
N LEU A 51 7.96 -22.86 -1.41
CA LEU A 51 8.82 -22.04 -0.58
C LEU A 51 8.58 -22.22 0.92
N ASN A 52 7.69 -23.13 1.29
CA ASN A 52 7.26 -23.35 2.67
C ASN A 52 6.85 -22.06 3.38
N LYS A 53 6.04 -21.23 2.69
CA LYS A 53 5.51 -19.97 3.18
C LYS A 53 3.99 -19.99 3.26
N PRO A 54 3.37 -19.37 4.26
CA PRO A 54 1.92 -19.25 4.33
C PRO A 54 1.38 -18.45 3.14
N LEU A 55 0.21 -18.84 2.61
CA LEU A 55 -0.44 -18.12 1.52
C LEU A 55 -0.97 -16.75 1.98
N CYS A 56 -1.71 -16.73 3.08
CA CYS A 56 -2.31 -15.52 3.62
C CYS A 56 -1.43 -14.96 4.74
N VAL A 57 -0.90 -13.77 4.52
CA VAL A 57 -0.12 -13.01 5.51
C VAL A 57 -0.60 -11.58 5.51
N THR A 58 -0.32 -10.84 6.58
CA THR A 58 -0.53 -9.40 6.59
C THR A 58 0.43 -8.74 5.62
N ASP A 59 -0.11 -7.79 4.85
CA ASP A 59 0.65 -7.09 3.80
C ASP A 59 0.21 -5.63 3.77
N ASP A 60 1.17 -4.72 3.73
CA ASP A 60 0.93 -3.28 3.76
C ASP A 60 0.35 -2.77 2.44
N ASP A 61 0.65 -3.39 1.32
CA ASP A 61 0.02 -3.09 0.03
C ASP A 61 -1.51 -3.28 0.08
N ILE A 62 -1.99 -4.12 0.96
CA ILE A 62 -3.42 -4.31 1.23
C ILE A 62 -3.87 -3.38 2.34
N THR A 63 -3.29 -3.49 3.52
CA THR A 63 -3.78 -2.79 4.73
C THR A 63 -3.59 -1.29 4.64
N GLY A 64 -2.44 -0.82 4.17
CA GLY A 64 -2.16 0.61 3.98
C GLY A 64 -3.08 1.23 2.94
N THR A 65 -3.20 0.62 1.77
CA THR A 65 -4.07 1.12 0.69
C THR A 65 -5.53 1.22 1.14
N PHE A 66 -6.06 0.21 1.85
CA PHE A 66 -7.45 0.26 2.32
C PHE A 66 -7.65 1.22 3.49
N ALA A 67 -6.60 1.58 4.24
CA ALA A 67 -6.70 2.63 5.25
C ALA A 67 -7.07 3.99 4.64
N PHE A 68 -6.62 4.29 3.42
CA PHE A 68 -6.98 5.54 2.72
C PHE A 68 -8.46 5.64 2.39
N LEU A 69 -9.13 4.52 2.09
CA LEU A 69 -10.55 4.54 1.80
C LEU A 69 -11.40 5.03 2.98
N ARG A 70 -10.88 4.91 4.20
CA ARG A 70 -11.53 5.46 5.39
C ARG A 70 -11.69 6.97 5.30
N ALA A 71 -10.78 7.67 4.63
CA ALA A 71 -10.86 9.10 4.43
C ALA A 71 -12.16 9.52 3.74
N LEU A 72 -12.66 8.73 2.80
CA LEU A 72 -13.94 9.01 2.14
C LEU A 72 -15.09 9.07 3.15
N ARG A 73 -15.14 8.13 4.08
CA ARG A 73 -16.16 8.10 5.14
C ARG A 73 -15.94 9.20 6.16
N ASP A 74 -14.71 9.39 6.62
CA ASP A 74 -14.35 10.36 7.66
C ASP A 74 -14.66 11.80 7.22
N PHE A 75 -14.64 12.06 5.90
CA PHE A 75 -14.94 13.35 5.29
C PHE A 75 -16.22 13.36 4.43
N ASN A 76 -17.22 12.54 4.79
CA ASN A 76 -18.56 12.51 4.19
C ASN A 76 -18.59 12.34 2.67
N TYR A 77 -17.64 11.56 2.11
CA TYR A 77 -17.53 11.32 0.67
C TYR A 77 -17.35 12.60 -0.17
N ASP A 78 -16.71 13.62 0.40
CA ASP A 78 -16.41 14.86 -0.32
C ASP A 78 -15.45 14.56 -1.49
N LYS A 79 -15.84 15.00 -2.69
CA LYS A 79 -15.01 14.87 -3.90
C LYS A 79 -13.74 15.72 -3.86
N ASN A 80 -13.73 16.75 -3.01
CA ASN A 80 -12.64 17.70 -2.86
C ASN A 80 -11.76 17.37 -1.65
N ILE A 81 -11.78 16.13 -1.17
CA ILE A 81 -10.90 15.69 -0.08
C ILE A 81 -9.46 16.09 -0.36
N THR A 82 -8.83 16.72 0.60
CA THR A 82 -7.46 17.24 0.47
C THR A 82 -6.43 16.23 0.95
N ALA A 83 -5.19 16.34 0.45
CA ALA A 83 -4.07 15.52 0.92
C ALA A 83 -3.88 15.63 2.46
N LYS A 84 -4.08 16.82 3.03
CA LYS A 84 -4.03 17.04 4.48
C LYS A 84 -5.08 16.20 5.23
N GLN A 85 -6.30 16.12 4.71
CA GLN A 85 -7.38 15.31 5.29
C GLN A 85 -7.06 13.81 5.20
N ILE A 86 -6.51 13.35 4.08
CA ILE A 86 -6.05 11.96 3.92
C ILE A 86 -4.94 11.65 4.92
N GLY A 87 -3.94 12.54 5.06
CA GLY A 87 -2.88 12.39 6.05
C GLY A 87 -3.41 12.34 7.49
N GLN A 88 -4.46 13.12 7.79
CA GLN A 88 -5.12 13.05 9.11
C GLN A 88 -5.82 11.71 9.32
N THR A 89 -6.45 11.14 8.29
CA THR A 89 -7.03 9.80 8.37
C THR A 89 -5.97 8.75 8.69
N TRP A 90 -4.77 8.87 8.16
CA TRP A 90 -3.66 8.01 8.52
C TRP A 90 -3.32 8.11 10.01
N LEU A 91 -3.11 9.33 10.50
CA LEU A 91 -2.82 9.55 11.92
C LEU A 91 -3.90 9.01 12.86
N ASN A 92 -5.15 9.07 12.44
CA ASN A 92 -6.28 8.62 13.26
C ASN A 92 -6.47 7.09 13.26
N ASN A 93 -6.05 6.40 12.21
CA ASN A 93 -6.41 5.00 12.00
C ASN A 93 -5.23 4.03 11.96
N LEU A 94 -4.01 4.50 11.72
CA LEU A 94 -2.83 3.64 11.72
C LEU A 94 -2.28 3.49 13.13
N ILE A 95 -2.12 2.25 13.54
CA ILE A 95 -1.50 1.86 14.80
C ILE A 95 -0.32 0.98 14.44
N GLU A 96 0.89 1.45 14.76
CA GLU A 96 2.13 0.72 14.52
C GLU A 96 2.03 -0.69 15.13
N ASP A 97 2.59 -1.67 14.46
CA ASP A 97 2.60 -3.08 14.84
C ASP A 97 1.21 -3.73 14.99
N ARG A 98 0.13 -3.04 14.56
CA ARG A 98 -1.23 -3.58 14.61
C ARG A 98 -1.97 -3.46 13.28
N THR A 99 -2.15 -2.25 12.76
CA THR A 99 -2.85 -2.04 11.48
C THR A 99 -1.90 -2.12 10.30
N VAL A 100 -0.65 -1.75 10.51
CA VAL A 100 0.46 -1.94 9.57
C VAL A 100 1.63 -2.50 10.37
N LEU A 101 2.09 -3.70 10.02
CA LEU A 101 3.11 -4.41 10.79
C LEU A 101 4.52 -3.97 10.42
N TRP A 102 4.76 -3.64 9.14
CA TRP A 102 6.07 -3.20 8.69
C TRP A 102 5.95 -2.40 7.39
N TRP A 103 6.60 -1.26 7.36
CA TRP A 103 6.57 -0.28 6.26
C TRP A 103 7.95 0.05 5.71
N GLY A 104 8.94 -0.76 5.94
CA GLY A 104 10.27 -0.55 5.43
C GLY A 104 11.17 0.40 6.23
N GLY A 105 10.62 1.20 7.12
CA GLY A 105 11.35 2.10 8.01
C GLY A 105 11.52 3.52 7.49
N LYS A 106 11.57 4.48 8.43
CA LYS A 106 11.81 5.89 8.13
C LYS A 106 13.15 6.07 7.41
N GLY A 107 13.13 6.79 6.30
CA GLY A 107 14.32 7.03 5.47
C GLY A 107 14.67 5.85 4.54
N HIS A 108 13.85 4.79 4.52
CA HIS A 108 14.00 3.64 3.64
C HIS A 108 12.81 3.45 2.70
N SER A 109 11.60 3.66 3.18
CA SER A 109 10.38 3.59 2.37
C SER A 109 9.68 4.95 2.29
N THR A 110 8.94 5.16 1.21
CA THR A 110 8.16 6.39 0.99
C THR A 110 7.05 6.52 2.02
N GLU A 111 6.28 5.46 2.21
CA GLU A 111 5.08 5.42 3.04
C GLU A 111 5.41 5.58 4.53
N ASP A 112 6.38 4.84 5.06
CA ASP A 112 6.74 4.99 6.48
C ASP A 112 7.41 6.35 6.73
N THR A 113 8.24 6.82 5.81
CA THR A 113 8.85 8.16 5.93
C THR A 113 7.77 9.24 5.95
N ALA A 114 6.77 9.16 5.07
CA ALA A 114 5.64 10.09 5.05
C ALA A 114 4.82 10.02 6.34
N TYR A 115 4.54 8.81 6.85
CA TYR A 115 3.81 8.61 8.09
C TYR A 115 4.56 9.17 9.31
N GLN A 116 5.86 8.93 9.43
CA GLN A 116 6.66 9.48 10.52
C GLN A 116 6.73 11.02 10.47
N ASN A 117 6.78 11.60 9.26
CA ASN A 117 6.71 13.03 9.07
C ASN A 117 5.34 13.60 9.51
N LEU A 118 4.24 12.92 9.17
CA LEU A 118 2.91 13.29 9.67
C LEU A 118 2.87 13.32 11.20
N LYS A 119 3.42 12.31 11.87
CA LYS A 119 3.52 12.24 13.34
C LYS A 119 4.35 13.40 13.93
N GLN A 120 5.31 13.92 13.18
CA GLN A 120 6.12 15.07 13.55
C GLN A 120 5.48 16.41 13.19
N GLY A 121 4.24 16.42 12.68
CA GLY A 121 3.51 17.64 12.33
C GLY A 121 3.78 18.17 10.92
N ILE A 122 4.52 17.46 10.09
CA ILE A 122 4.68 17.80 8.67
C ILE A 122 3.47 17.24 7.92
N HIS A 123 2.56 18.11 7.54
CA HIS A 123 1.31 17.71 6.89
C HIS A 123 1.51 17.25 5.45
N ALA A 124 0.60 16.37 4.99
CA ALA A 124 0.51 16.05 3.57
C ALA A 124 0.03 17.29 2.76
N PRO A 125 0.55 17.52 1.54
CA PRO A 125 1.42 16.63 0.77
C PRO A 125 2.92 16.74 1.11
N ASP A 126 3.35 17.71 1.92
CA ASP A 126 4.78 17.92 2.21
C ASP A 126 5.43 16.72 2.89
N SER A 127 4.69 15.97 3.72
CA SER A 127 5.19 14.76 4.41
C SER A 127 5.77 13.71 3.46
N GLY A 128 5.25 13.59 2.22
CA GLY A 128 5.73 12.67 1.19
C GLY A 128 6.60 13.33 0.10
N SER A 129 6.82 14.64 0.17
CA SER A 129 7.40 15.39 -0.94
C SER A 129 8.91 15.16 -1.13
N ILE A 130 9.36 15.32 -2.38
CA ILE A 130 10.80 15.31 -2.73
C ILE A 130 11.57 16.39 -1.94
N LYS A 131 10.94 17.54 -1.72
CA LYS A 131 11.54 18.67 -0.99
C LYS A 131 11.90 18.30 0.44
N VAL A 132 11.07 17.49 1.10
CA VAL A 132 11.28 17.09 2.51
C VAL A 132 12.10 15.81 2.60
N ASN A 133 11.85 14.83 1.74
CA ASN A 133 12.38 13.46 1.88
C ASN A 133 13.54 13.15 0.93
N GLY A 134 13.80 14.04 -0.04
CA GLY A 134 14.74 13.77 -1.11
C GLY A 134 14.19 12.81 -2.17
N LYS A 135 14.85 12.82 -3.34
CA LYS A 135 14.39 12.08 -4.52
C LYS A 135 14.33 10.57 -4.29
N VAL A 136 15.36 10.00 -3.68
CA VAL A 136 15.49 8.54 -3.49
C VAL A 136 14.33 7.96 -2.70
N ILE A 137 13.83 8.67 -1.70
CA ILE A 137 12.70 8.21 -0.88
C ILE A 137 11.37 8.54 -1.54
N ALA A 138 11.20 9.75 -2.05
CA ALA A 138 9.92 10.21 -2.55
C ALA A 138 9.50 9.57 -3.90
N GLU A 139 10.43 9.02 -4.67
CA GLU A 139 10.18 8.41 -5.99
C GLU A 139 10.15 6.87 -5.95
N GLN A 140 10.08 6.24 -4.78
CA GLN A 140 9.92 4.79 -4.68
C GLN A 140 8.49 4.37 -5.04
N ILE A 141 8.31 3.06 -5.27
CA ILE A 141 7.02 2.48 -5.66
C ILE A 141 5.90 2.78 -4.66
N GLY A 142 6.22 2.91 -3.38
CA GLY A 142 5.28 3.29 -2.33
C GLY A 142 4.52 4.58 -2.63
N ALA A 143 5.14 5.53 -3.37
CA ALA A 143 4.46 6.75 -3.82
C ALA A 143 3.29 6.52 -4.81
N GLN A 144 3.18 5.32 -5.38
CA GLN A 144 2.08 4.94 -6.28
C GLN A 144 1.03 4.07 -5.58
N ILE A 145 1.42 3.43 -4.48
CA ILE A 145 0.57 2.46 -3.76
C ILE A 145 -0.16 3.17 -2.61
N PHE A 146 0.50 4.12 -1.96
CA PHE A 146 0.04 4.82 -0.75
C PHE A 146 -0.12 6.37 -0.98
#